data_1d3d5db844a938f998b3c660ec31b861
#
_entry.id   1d3d5db844a938f998b3c660ec31b861
#
_cell.length_a   1.000
_cell.length_b   1.000
_cell.length_c   1.000
_cell.angle_alpha   90.00
_cell.angle_beta   90.00
_cell.angle_gamma   90.00
#
_symmetry.space_group_name_H-M   'P 1'
#
loop_
_entity.id
_entity.type
_entity.pdbx_description
1 polymer ?
#
loop_
_entity_poly.entity_id
_entity_poly.type
_entity_poly.pdbx_seq_one_letter_code
_entity_poly.pdbx_strand_id
1 'polypeptide(L)'
;HLDGHDYFGTGECPPEWDADYWFDGANYLSELTEKEISLWRNGLNSVEDLQANHIDETFTWAHRISNRAVDFLQQPARADEPFLMVISYDEPHHPFTCPVEYLEKYTDFYYELGEKAEDDLANKPEHHRLWAQAMPSPVGDDGLYHHPLYFACNDFVDDQIGRVINALTPEQRENTWVIYTSDHGEMMGAHKLISKGAAMYDDITRIPLIIRSPQGERRQVDTPVSHIDLLPTMMALADIEKPEILPGEISLP
;
A
#
# COMPACT_ATOMS: atom_id res chain seq x y z
N HIS A 1 7.78 -5.49 8.65
CA HIS A 1 6.64 -6.17 8.04
C HIS A 1 6.68 -7.62 8.48
N LEU A 2 5.80 -7.95 9.33
CA LEU A 2 5.59 -9.33 9.74
C LEU A 2 4.84 -10.03 8.61
N ASP A 3 5.05 -11.32 8.44
CA ASP A 3 4.39 -12.05 7.38
C ASP A 3 2.86 -12.08 7.57
N GLY A 4 2.12 -12.65 6.62
CA GLY A 4 0.66 -12.64 6.67
C GLY A 4 0.04 -13.29 7.91
N HIS A 5 0.81 -14.00 8.76
CA HIS A 5 0.34 -14.58 10.01
C HIS A 5 0.45 -13.60 11.17
N ASP A 6 1.44 -12.72 11.12
CA ASP A 6 1.62 -11.61 12.06
C ASP A 6 0.89 -10.35 11.64
N TYR A 7 0.17 -10.44 10.55
CA TYR A 7 -0.59 -9.39 9.93
C TYR A 7 -1.55 -8.65 10.88
N PHE A 8 -2.11 -9.39 11.81
CA PHE A 8 -3.02 -8.82 12.80
C PHE A 8 -2.32 -8.10 13.95
N GLY A 9 -1.00 -8.26 14.05
CA GLY A 9 -0.28 -7.74 15.20
C GLY A 9 -0.81 -8.33 16.51
N THR A 10 -0.35 -7.76 17.61
CA THR A 10 -0.79 -8.15 18.96
C THR A 10 -1.82 -7.18 19.54
N GLY A 11 -2.03 -6.03 18.91
CA GLY A 11 -2.76 -4.88 19.48
C GLY A 11 -1.92 -4.10 20.49
N GLU A 12 -0.67 -4.53 20.75
CA GLU A 12 0.23 -3.91 21.72
C GLU A 12 1.19 -2.95 21.01
N CYS A 13 1.23 -1.70 21.48
CA CYS A 13 2.14 -0.70 20.96
C CYS A 13 3.57 -0.97 21.45
N PRO A 14 4.56 -1.07 20.55
CA PRO A 14 5.95 -1.10 20.95
C PRO A 14 6.33 0.18 21.73
N PRO A 15 7.24 0.09 22.72
CA PRO A 15 7.53 1.19 23.64
C PRO A 15 8.10 2.45 22.99
N GLU A 16 8.62 2.34 21.77
CA GLU A 16 9.20 3.46 21.00
C GLU A 16 8.16 4.24 20.19
N TRP A 17 6.92 3.76 20.13
CA TRP A 17 5.83 4.39 19.37
C TRP A 17 4.80 5.02 20.30
N ASP A 18 4.04 5.97 19.75
CA ASP A 18 2.95 6.63 20.47
C ASP A 18 1.74 5.68 20.57
N ALA A 19 1.41 5.27 21.80
CA ALA A 19 0.35 4.30 22.06
C ALA A 19 -1.05 4.80 21.66
N ASP A 20 -1.30 6.11 21.69
CA ASP A 20 -2.58 6.69 21.31
C ASP A 20 -2.83 6.59 19.80
N TYR A 21 -1.75 6.48 19.02
CA TYR A 21 -1.81 6.44 17.55
C TYR A 21 -1.35 5.11 16.96
N TRP A 22 -0.87 4.19 17.79
CA TRP A 22 -0.55 2.85 17.31
C TRP A 22 -1.81 2.14 16.81
N PHE A 23 -1.73 1.58 15.62
CA PHE A 23 -2.84 0.84 15.01
C PHE A 23 -2.32 -0.30 14.15
N ASP A 24 -2.68 -1.51 14.53
CA ASP A 24 -2.37 -2.74 13.81
C ASP A 24 -3.65 -3.55 13.51
N GLY A 25 -3.49 -4.71 12.87
CA GLY A 25 -4.62 -5.53 12.49
C GLY A 25 -5.47 -6.02 13.66
N ALA A 26 -4.89 -6.23 14.86
CA ALA A 26 -5.67 -6.59 16.04
C ALA A 26 -6.53 -5.41 16.52
N ASN A 27 -6.01 -4.19 16.48
CA ASN A 27 -6.78 -2.99 16.77
C ASN A 27 -7.94 -2.83 15.76
N TYR A 28 -7.65 -3.00 14.47
CA TYR A 28 -8.68 -2.94 13.41
C TYR A 28 -9.81 -3.93 13.68
N LEU A 29 -9.49 -5.21 13.93
CA LEU A 29 -10.51 -6.22 14.20
C LEU A 29 -11.32 -5.91 15.47
N SER A 30 -10.72 -5.29 16.48
CA SER A 30 -11.41 -4.91 17.70
C SER A 30 -12.44 -3.79 17.51
N GLU A 31 -12.29 -3.00 16.47
CA GLU A 31 -13.22 -1.93 16.10
C GLU A 31 -14.38 -2.41 15.21
N LEU A 32 -14.29 -3.63 14.68
CA LEU A 32 -15.33 -4.22 13.84
C LEU A 32 -16.40 -4.94 14.66
N THR A 33 -17.62 -4.92 14.19
CA THR A 33 -18.71 -5.77 14.71
C THR A 33 -18.48 -7.23 14.31
N GLU A 34 -19.13 -8.17 15.01
CA GLU A 34 -19.07 -9.60 14.65
C GLU A 34 -19.48 -9.88 13.20
N LYS A 35 -20.45 -9.12 12.69
CA LYS A 35 -20.89 -9.22 11.28
C LYS A 35 -19.78 -8.78 10.34
N GLU A 36 -19.14 -7.66 10.60
CA GLU A 36 -18.03 -7.12 9.80
C GLU A 36 -16.81 -8.04 9.83
N ILE A 37 -16.46 -8.59 11.00
CA ILE A 37 -15.41 -9.60 11.12
C ILE A 37 -15.73 -10.84 10.27
N SER A 38 -16.99 -11.28 10.28
CA SER A 38 -17.43 -12.40 9.46
C SER A 38 -17.31 -12.10 7.96
N LEU A 39 -17.71 -10.91 7.53
CA LEU A 39 -17.55 -10.45 6.14
C LEU A 39 -16.08 -10.39 5.75
N TRP A 40 -15.25 -9.79 6.58
CA TRP A 40 -13.83 -9.67 6.34
C TRP A 40 -13.13 -11.04 6.20
N ARG A 41 -13.49 -12.03 7.07
CA ARG A 41 -12.87 -13.38 7.07
C ARG A 41 -13.36 -14.28 5.95
N ASN A 42 -14.62 -14.16 5.55
CA ASN A 42 -15.27 -15.11 4.62
C ASN A 42 -15.31 -14.61 3.18
N GLY A 43 -14.79 -13.43 2.94
CA GLY A 43 -14.52 -12.93 1.61
C GLY A 43 -15.57 -11.96 1.09
N LEU A 44 -15.10 -10.75 0.94
CA LEU A 44 -15.65 -9.79 0.01
C LEU A 44 -14.84 -9.94 -1.29
N ASN A 45 -15.06 -11.04 -2.02
CA ASN A 45 -14.19 -11.47 -3.12
C ASN A 45 -14.71 -11.06 -4.50
N SER A 46 -15.87 -10.43 -4.55
CA SER A 46 -16.50 -10.03 -5.82
C SER A 46 -17.14 -8.64 -5.71
N VAL A 47 -17.38 -8.04 -6.85
CA VAL A 47 -18.15 -6.77 -6.96
C VAL A 47 -19.52 -6.93 -6.33
N GLU A 48 -20.18 -8.06 -6.59
CA GLU A 48 -21.50 -8.39 -6.07
C GLU A 48 -21.50 -8.50 -4.55
N ASP A 49 -20.43 -9.03 -3.94
CA ASP A 49 -20.30 -9.13 -2.48
C ASP A 49 -20.22 -7.75 -1.83
N LEU A 50 -19.42 -6.83 -2.39
CA LEU A 50 -19.32 -5.48 -1.88
C LEU A 50 -20.66 -4.73 -2.00
N GLN A 51 -21.32 -4.86 -3.15
CA GLN A 51 -22.63 -4.23 -3.40
C GLN A 51 -23.73 -4.78 -2.48
N ALA A 52 -23.80 -6.12 -2.33
CA ALA A 52 -24.81 -6.77 -1.51
C ALA A 52 -24.67 -6.43 -0.02
N ASN A 53 -23.45 -6.16 0.43
CA ASN A 53 -23.16 -5.80 1.82
C ASN A 53 -23.04 -4.29 2.04
N HIS A 54 -23.23 -3.48 0.99
CA HIS A 54 -23.16 -2.01 1.07
C HIS A 54 -21.88 -1.53 1.75
N ILE A 55 -20.72 -2.08 1.32
CA ILE A 55 -19.44 -1.71 1.91
C ILE A 55 -19.18 -0.23 1.64
N ASP A 56 -18.95 0.51 2.72
CA ASP A 56 -18.60 1.92 2.72
C ASP A 56 -17.17 2.14 3.27
N GLU A 57 -16.73 3.39 3.29
CA GLU A 57 -15.37 3.73 3.73
C GLU A 57 -15.10 3.34 5.18
N THR A 58 -16.09 3.35 6.06
CA THR A 58 -15.91 3.07 7.49
C THR A 58 -15.53 1.62 7.78
N PHE A 59 -15.83 0.72 6.85
CA PHE A 59 -15.42 -0.68 6.92
C PHE A 59 -13.91 -0.85 6.63
N THR A 60 -13.32 0.02 5.84
CA THR A 60 -11.97 -0.17 5.29
C THR A 60 -10.85 0.15 6.28
N TRP A 61 -9.73 -0.53 6.15
CA TRP A 61 -8.50 -0.20 6.87
C TRP A 61 -8.01 1.21 6.52
N ALA A 62 -7.94 1.53 5.23
CA ALA A 62 -7.41 2.80 4.74
C ALA A 62 -8.13 4.01 5.32
N HIS A 63 -9.47 3.98 5.43
CA HIS A 63 -10.22 5.05 6.05
C HIS A 63 -9.87 5.24 7.53
N ARG A 64 -9.81 4.12 8.29
CA ARG A 64 -9.54 4.16 9.74
C ARG A 64 -8.15 4.67 10.06
N ILE A 65 -7.13 4.21 9.33
CA ILE A 65 -5.76 4.67 9.55
C ILE A 65 -5.58 6.13 9.11
N SER A 66 -6.25 6.55 8.03
CA SER A 66 -6.24 7.94 7.59
C SER A 66 -6.91 8.87 8.60
N ASN A 67 -8.01 8.46 9.23
CA ASN A 67 -8.65 9.24 10.30
C ASN A 67 -7.71 9.46 11.47
N ARG A 68 -6.97 8.43 11.90
CA ARG A 68 -5.97 8.55 12.96
C ARG A 68 -4.84 9.51 12.59
N ALA A 69 -4.35 9.41 11.35
CA ALA A 69 -3.32 10.31 10.86
C ALA A 69 -3.80 11.76 10.79
N VAL A 70 -5.01 12.00 10.30
CA VAL A 70 -5.63 13.34 10.26
C VAL A 70 -5.82 13.90 11.67
N ASP A 71 -6.34 13.08 12.59
CA ASP A 71 -6.52 13.49 13.99
C ASP A 71 -5.18 13.89 14.63
N PHE A 72 -4.14 13.09 14.45
CA PHE A 72 -2.78 13.42 14.90
C PHE A 72 -2.30 14.79 14.38
N LEU A 73 -2.43 15.01 13.07
CA LEU A 73 -1.94 16.23 12.42
C LEU A 73 -2.71 17.49 12.84
N GLN A 74 -3.95 17.35 13.27
CA GLN A 74 -4.82 18.45 13.69
C GLN A 74 -4.70 18.78 15.18
N GLN A 75 -3.89 18.06 15.96
CA GLN A 75 -3.73 18.33 17.39
C GLN A 75 -2.88 19.57 17.63
N PRO A 76 -3.43 20.64 18.26
CA PRO A 76 -2.68 21.87 18.53
C PRO A 76 -1.44 21.67 19.41
N ALA A 77 -1.50 20.71 20.34
CA ALA A 77 -0.41 20.41 21.26
C ALA A 77 0.85 19.86 20.56
N ARG A 78 0.72 19.35 19.33
CA ARG A 78 1.81 18.76 18.55
C ARG A 78 2.32 19.62 17.39
N ALA A 79 1.79 20.82 17.25
CA ALA A 79 2.10 21.70 16.11
C ALA A 79 3.60 22.02 16.00
N ASP A 80 4.32 22.09 17.13
CA ASP A 80 5.71 22.48 17.22
C ASP A 80 6.65 21.30 17.55
N GLU A 81 6.13 20.08 17.64
CA GLU A 81 6.96 18.90 17.95
C GLU A 81 7.36 18.18 16.66
N PRO A 82 8.66 17.81 16.50
CA PRO A 82 9.06 16.96 15.38
C PRO A 82 8.43 15.56 15.53
N PHE A 83 8.00 14.97 14.43
CA PHE A 83 7.42 13.64 14.42
C PHE A 83 7.92 12.79 13.25
N LEU A 84 7.89 11.48 13.44
CA LEU A 84 7.93 10.48 12.38
C LEU A 84 6.58 9.76 12.37
N MET A 85 5.88 9.86 11.25
CA MET A 85 4.61 9.17 11.04
C MET A 85 4.76 8.12 9.93
N VAL A 86 4.38 6.89 10.20
CA VAL A 86 4.32 5.82 9.22
C VAL A 86 2.86 5.40 9.06
N ILE A 87 2.31 5.56 7.86
CA ILE A 87 0.93 5.17 7.53
C ILE A 87 1.02 4.02 6.54
N SER A 88 0.69 2.81 7.00
CA SER A 88 0.75 1.60 6.20
C SER A 88 -0.66 1.21 5.77
N TYR A 89 -0.98 1.46 4.51
CA TYR A 89 -2.24 1.05 3.91
C TYR A 89 -2.18 -0.43 3.56
N ASP A 90 -3.22 -1.18 3.92
CA ASP A 90 -3.34 -2.58 3.56
C ASP A 90 -3.88 -2.74 2.14
N GLU A 91 -4.88 -1.95 1.81
CA GLU A 91 -5.40 -1.93 0.45
C GLU A 91 -4.31 -1.39 -0.52
N PRO A 92 -4.17 -1.94 -1.71
CA PRO A 92 -5.03 -2.91 -2.39
C PRO A 92 -4.65 -4.39 -2.17
N HIS A 93 -4.26 -4.82 -0.97
CA HIS A 93 -4.11 -6.25 -0.66
C HIS A 93 -5.48 -6.95 -0.75
N HIS A 94 -5.50 -8.21 -1.19
CA HIS A 94 -6.76 -8.97 -1.18
C HIS A 94 -7.20 -9.34 0.27
N PRO A 95 -8.51 -9.44 0.55
CA PRO A 95 -9.62 -9.16 -0.36
C PRO A 95 -9.64 -7.68 -0.72
N PHE A 96 -9.81 -7.39 -2.00
CA PHE A 96 -9.80 -6.02 -2.50
C PHE A 96 -11.02 -5.27 -2.01
N THR A 97 -10.94 -4.68 -0.83
CA THR A 97 -12.06 -4.04 -0.14
C THR A 97 -12.01 -2.54 -0.34
N CYS A 98 -13.02 -1.99 -0.98
CA CYS A 98 -13.19 -0.54 -1.16
C CYS A 98 -14.68 -0.18 -1.09
N PRO A 99 -15.02 1.11 -0.87
CA PRO A 99 -16.39 1.56 -0.96
C PRO A 99 -16.98 1.31 -2.35
N VAL A 100 -18.29 0.94 -2.38
CA VAL A 100 -18.96 0.52 -3.63
C VAL A 100 -19.01 1.62 -4.70
N GLU A 101 -18.98 2.88 -4.32
CA GLU A 101 -18.97 4.03 -5.23
C GLU A 101 -17.73 4.10 -6.12
N TYR A 102 -16.61 3.51 -5.72
CA TYR A 102 -15.39 3.46 -6.54
C TYR A 102 -15.46 2.41 -7.64
N LEU A 103 -16.33 1.40 -7.51
CA LEU A 103 -16.46 0.31 -8.48
C LEU A 103 -16.96 0.74 -9.83
N GLU A 104 -17.91 1.68 -9.87
CA GLU A 104 -18.57 2.14 -11.11
C GLU A 104 -17.56 2.61 -12.15
N LYS A 105 -16.52 3.28 -11.71
CA LYS A 105 -15.44 3.81 -12.56
C LYS A 105 -14.63 2.72 -13.27
N TYR A 106 -14.57 1.53 -12.71
CA TYR A 106 -13.72 0.42 -13.17
C TYR A 106 -14.47 -0.79 -13.70
N THR A 107 -15.79 -0.75 -13.75
CA THR A 107 -16.63 -1.88 -14.22
C THR A 107 -16.26 -2.33 -15.64
N ASP A 108 -15.94 -1.39 -16.53
CA ASP A 108 -15.55 -1.65 -17.91
C ASP A 108 -14.07 -1.29 -18.18
N PHE A 109 -13.25 -1.25 -17.13
CA PHE A 109 -11.84 -0.95 -17.28
C PHE A 109 -11.02 -2.20 -17.54
N TYR A 110 -10.21 -2.18 -18.59
CA TYR A 110 -9.30 -3.25 -18.98
C TYR A 110 -7.88 -2.70 -19.06
N TYR A 111 -6.94 -3.42 -18.48
CA TYR A 111 -5.51 -3.09 -18.50
C TYR A 111 -4.79 -3.95 -19.53
N GLU A 112 -4.06 -3.31 -20.45
CA GLU A 112 -3.28 -4.00 -21.49
C GLU A 112 -1.92 -4.44 -20.95
N LEU A 113 -1.63 -5.73 -21.02
CA LEU A 113 -0.36 -6.31 -20.57
C LEU A 113 0.75 -6.24 -21.64
N GLY A 114 0.40 -6.05 -22.91
CA GLY A 114 1.33 -6.08 -24.01
C GLY A 114 2.07 -7.41 -24.11
N GLU A 115 3.35 -7.38 -24.45
CA GLU A 115 4.19 -8.58 -24.62
C GLU A 115 4.25 -9.49 -23.40
N LYS A 116 3.99 -8.97 -22.21
CA LYS A 116 3.98 -9.76 -20.96
C LYS A 116 2.86 -10.80 -20.91
N ALA A 117 1.77 -10.61 -21.66
CA ALA A 117 0.68 -11.59 -21.76
C ALA A 117 1.10 -12.86 -22.54
N GLU A 118 2.07 -12.74 -23.45
CA GLU A 118 2.50 -13.80 -24.36
C GLU A 118 3.51 -14.78 -23.75
N ASP A 119 4.11 -14.45 -22.57
CA ASP A 119 5.10 -15.31 -21.91
C ASP A 119 4.47 -16.65 -21.53
N ASP A 120 5.01 -17.74 -22.10
CA ASP A 120 4.55 -19.11 -21.84
C ASP A 120 5.26 -19.77 -20.63
N LEU A 121 6.18 -19.07 -19.97
CA LEU A 121 7.01 -19.54 -18.86
C LEU A 121 7.95 -20.71 -19.23
N ALA A 122 8.11 -21.03 -20.53
CA ALA A 122 8.88 -22.21 -20.97
C ALA A 122 10.35 -22.17 -20.50
N ASN A 123 10.94 -20.99 -20.47
CA ASN A 123 12.32 -20.73 -20.08
C ASN A 123 12.47 -20.18 -18.65
N LYS A 124 11.45 -20.30 -17.83
CA LYS A 124 11.42 -19.81 -16.46
C LYS A 124 11.60 -20.96 -15.44
N PRO A 125 12.01 -20.65 -14.22
CA PRO A 125 12.07 -21.64 -13.13
C PRO A 125 10.74 -22.39 -12.97
N GLU A 126 10.82 -23.68 -12.63
CA GLU A 126 9.62 -24.53 -12.54
C GLU A 126 8.56 -23.99 -11.56
N HIS A 127 8.98 -23.37 -10.48
CA HIS A 127 8.04 -22.81 -9.51
C HIS A 127 7.14 -21.70 -10.10
N HIS A 128 7.58 -20.97 -11.14
CA HIS A 128 6.71 -20.00 -11.84
C HIS A 128 5.57 -20.73 -12.59
N ARG A 129 5.86 -21.86 -13.23
CA ARG A 129 4.83 -22.68 -13.89
C ARG A 129 3.85 -23.29 -12.89
N LEU A 130 4.36 -23.75 -11.76
CA LEU A 130 3.52 -24.28 -10.67
C LEU A 130 2.65 -23.15 -10.08
N TRP A 131 3.18 -21.96 -9.93
CA TRP A 131 2.42 -20.80 -9.49
C TRP A 131 1.29 -20.47 -10.48
N ALA A 132 1.58 -20.36 -11.77
CA ALA A 132 0.56 -20.12 -12.80
C ALA A 132 -0.53 -21.22 -12.85
N GLN A 133 -0.17 -22.47 -12.54
CA GLN A 133 -1.14 -23.57 -12.46
C GLN A 133 -2.00 -23.50 -11.20
N ALA A 134 -1.42 -23.12 -10.07
CA ALA A 134 -2.14 -23.01 -8.79
C ALA A 134 -3.07 -21.80 -8.73
N MET A 135 -2.68 -20.71 -9.40
CA MET A 135 -3.41 -19.46 -9.46
C MET A 135 -3.49 -18.97 -10.92
N PRO A 136 -4.39 -19.53 -11.72
CA PRO A 136 -4.52 -19.17 -13.13
C PRO A 136 -4.83 -17.69 -13.30
N SER A 137 -4.11 -17.04 -14.21
CA SER A 137 -4.40 -15.66 -14.58
C SER A 137 -5.75 -15.54 -15.28
N PRO A 138 -6.56 -14.53 -14.96
CA PRO A 138 -7.83 -14.27 -15.64
C PRO A 138 -7.66 -13.58 -16.99
N VAL A 139 -6.43 -13.36 -17.45
CA VAL A 139 -6.15 -12.70 -18.73
C VAL A 139 -6.62 -13.59 -19.88
N GLY A 140 -7.45 -13.03 -20.77
CA GLY A 140 -7.90 -13.67 -21.98
C GLY A 140 -6.86 -13.73 -23.10
N ASP A 141 -7.22 -14.34 -24.23
CA ASP A 141 -6.37 -14.41 -25.43
C ASP A 141 -6.09 -13.04 -26.06
N ASP A 142 -6.85 -12.03 -25.68
CA ASP A 142 -6.68 -10.62 -26.09
C ASP A 142 -5.59 -9.88 -25.30
N GLY A 143 -5.02 -10.53 -24.28
CA GLY A 143 -3.97 -9.92 -23.42
C GLY A 143 -4.48 -8.85 -22.48
N LEU A 144 -5.79 -8.78 -22.23
CA LEU A 144 -6.44 -7.83 -21.36
C LEU A 144 -6.64 -8.39 -19.96
N TYR A 145 -6.28 -7.61 -18.95
CA TYR A 145 -6.53 -7.90 -17.54
C TYR A 145 -7.71 -7.09 -17.04
N HIS A 146 -8.75 -7.77 -16.54
CA HIS A 146 -9.95 -7.16 -15.99
C HIS A 146 -10.09 -7.52 -14.52
N HIS A 147 -9.91 -6.53 -13.64
CA HIS A 147 -10.05 -6.71 -12.20
C HIS A 147 -10.53 -5.41 -11.53
N PRO A 148 -11.82 -5.05 -11.68
CA PRO A 148 -12.35 -3.77 -11.22
C PRO A 148 -12.10 -3.49 -9.74
N LEU A 149 -12.17 -4.51 -8.87
CA LEU A 149 -11.89 -4.35 -7.44
C LEU A 149 -10.48 -3.84 -7.15
N TYR A 150 -9.47 -4.37 -7.84
CA TYR A 150 -8.09 -3.95 -7.64
C TYR A 150 -7.88 -2.46 -7.96
N PHE A 151 -8.41 -2.03 -9.11
CA PHE A 151 -8.28 -0.64 -9.56
C PHE A 151 -9.10 0.32 -8.70
N ALA A 152 -10.32 -0.06 -8.33
CA ALA A 152 -11.17 0.71 -7.42
C ALA A 152 -10.53 0.88 -6.03
N CYS A 153 -9.89 -0.17 -5.52
CA CYS A 153 -9.15 -0.14 -4.27
C CYS A 153 -7.97 0.85 -4.30
N ASN A 154 -7.21 0.85 -5.40
CA ASN A 154 -6.10 1.80 -5.58
C ASN A 154 -6.60 3.26 -5.63
N ASP A 155 -7.67 3.51 -6.36
CA ASP A 155 -8.28 4.85 -6.46
C ASP A 155 -8.78 5.35 -5.10
N PHE A 156 -9.41 4.47 -4.33
CA PHE A 156 -9.83 4.76 -2.97
C PHE A 156 -8.66 5.10 -2.04
N VAL A 157 -7.58 4.31 -2.09
CA VAL A 157 -6.39 4.56 -1.27
C VAL A 157 -5.72 5.88 -1.65
N ASP A 158 -5.66 6.22 -2.94
CA ASP A 158 -5.12 7.51 -3.40
C ASP A 158 -5.90 8.68 -2.79
N ASP A 159 -7.23 8.61 -2.76
CA ASP A 159 -8.07 9.59 -2.09
C ASP A 159 -7.79 9.66 -0.57
N GLN A 160 -7.58 8.53 0.09
CA GLN A 160 -7.25 8.51 1.52
C GLN A 160 -5.87 9.13 1.79
N ILE A 161 -4.88 8.86 0.96
CA ILE A 161 -3.56 9.51 1.02
C ILE A 161 -3.72 11.03 0.81
N GLY A 162 -4.52 11.41 -0.17
CA GLY A 162 -4.85 12.82 -0.44
C GLY A 162 -5.45 13.52 0.78
N ARG A 163 -6.36 12.87 1.52
CA ARG A 163 -6.95 13.39 2.76
C ARG A 163 -5.89 13.68 3.81
N VAL A 164 -4.96 12.76 4.04
CA VAL A 164 -3.88 12.93 5.03
C VAL A 164 -2.95 14.07 4.63
N ILE A 165 -2.49 14.09 3.37
CA ILE A 165 -1.62 15.16 2.87
C ILE A 165 -2.32 16.53 2.98
N ASN A 166 -3.61 16.58 2.73
CA ASN A 166 -4.40 17.81 2.82
C ASN A 166 -4.68 18.26 4.27
N ALA A 167 -4.53 17.37 5.25
CA ALA A 167 -4.66 17.71 6.67
C ALA A 167 -3.44 18.48 7.22
N LEU A 168 -2.29 18.42 6.54
CA LEU A 168 -1.12 19.22 6.92
C LEU A 168 -1.45 20.72 6.82
N THR A 169 -1.19 21.48 7.88
CA THR A 169 -1.27 22.95 7.84
C THR A 169 -0.23 23.53 6.88
N PRO A 170 -0.36 24.78 6.43
CA PRO A 170 0.69 25.43 5.62
C PRO A 170 2.06 25.35 6.27
N GLU A 171 2.16 25.62 7.56
CA GLU A 171 3.41 25.58 8.34
C GLU A 171 4.00 24.16 8.38
N GLN A 172 3.18 23.15 8.61
CA GLN A 172 3.62 21.76 8.58
C GLN A 172 4.09 21.36 7.17
N ARG A 173 3.41 21.80 6.11
CA ARG A 173 3.83 21.51 4.72
C ARG A 173 5.20 22.07 4.37
N GLU A 174 5.55 23.25 4.93
CA GLU A 174 6.84 23.90 4.75
C GLU A 174 7.97 23.27 5.58
N ASN A 175 7.63 22.33 6.47
CA ASN A 175 8.60 21.68 7.37
C ASN A 175 8.45 20.14 7.42
N THR A 176 7.76 19.53 6.47
CA THR A 176 7.52 18.09 6.46
C THR A 176 7.99 17.46 5.15
N TRP A 177 8.86 16.46 5.27
CA TRP A 177 9.15 15.54 4.17
C TRP A 177 8.05 14.49 4.08
N VAL A 178 7.55 14.26 2.88
CA VAL A 178 6.57 13.20 2.60
C VAL A 178 7.21 12.17 1.69
N ILE A 179 7.25 10.91 2.14
CA ILE A 179 7.80 9.79 1.38
C ILE A 179 6.64 8.86 1.07
N TYR A 180 6.42 8.59 -0.23
CA TYR A 180 5.46 7.62 -0.70
C TYR A 180 6.18 6.48 -1.40
N THR A 181 5.86 5.26 -1.01
CA THR A 181 6.39 4.03 -1.61
C THR A 181 5.42 2.87 -1.38
N SER A 182 5.74 1.69 -1.94
CA SER A 182 5.05 0.43 -1.68
C SER A 182 6.06 -0.61 -1.20
N ASP A 183 5.61 -1.66 -0.54
CA ASP A 183 6.43 -2.81 -0.15
C ASP A 183 6.80 -3.69 -1.35
N HIS A 184 5.88 -3.91 -2.28
CA HIS A 184 6.04 -4.65 -3.54
C HIS A 184 4.96 -4.23 -4.55
N GLY A 185 5.10 -4.68 -5.76
CA GLY A 185 4.10 -4.56 -6.82
C GLY A 185 3.15 -5.76 -6.88
N GLU A 186 2.51 -5.94 -8.04
CA GLU A 186 1.51 -6.99 -8.29
C GLU A 186 1.66 -7.47 -9.73
N MET A 187 1.58 -8.79 -9.96
CA MET A 187 1.74 -9.36 -11.31
C MET A 187 0.61 -8.99 -12.27
N MET A 188 -0.62 -8.81 -11.78
CA MET A 188 -1.79 -8.38 -12.58
C MET A 188 -1.98 -9.17 -13.89
N GLY A 189 -1.64 -10.45 -13.91
CA GLY A 189 -1.72 -11.28 -15.11
C GLY A 189 -0.45 -11.29 -15.98
N ALA A 190 0.50 -10.41 -15.73
CA ALA A 190 1.77 -10.42 -16.44
C ALA A 190 2.46 -11.79 -16.29
N HIS A 191 3.05 -12.29 -17.38
CA HIS A 191 3.68 -13.62 -17.41
C HIS A 191 2.75 -14.75 -16.96
N LYS A 192 1.42 -14.62 -17.16
CA LYS A 192 0.38 -15.53 -16.71
C LYS A 192 0.33 -15.74 -15.19
N LEU A 193 0.91 -14.81 -14.44
CA LEU A 193 0.96 -14.81 -12.99
C LEU A 193 0.04 -13.75 -12.41
N ILE A 194 -0.53 -14.02 -11.26
CA ILE A 194 -1.31 -13.06 -10.47
C ILE A 194 -0.79 -13.01 -9.04
N SER A 195 -1.13 -11.96 -8.30
CA SER A 195 -0.63 -11.74 -6.96
C SER A 195 0.89 -11.50 -6.94
N LYS A 196 1.56 -11.82 -5.88
CA LYS A 196 3.01 -11.73 -5.67
C LYS A 196 3.54 -13.06 -5.17
N GLY A 197 4.84 -13.29 -5.39
CA GLY A 197 5.48 -14.53 -4.98
C GLY A 197 7.01 -14.44 -5.04
N ALA A 198 7.68 -15.57 -4.93
CA ALA A 198 9.14 -15.67 -4.93
C ALA A 198 9.73 -15.50 -6.34
N ALA A 199 9.51 -14.33 -6.95
CA ALA A 199 10.01 -13.97 -8.27
C ALA A 199 10.43 -12.49 -8.30
N MET A 200 11.39 -12.17 -9.18
CA MET A 200 11.99 -10.84 -9.27
C MET A 200 11.61 -10.17 -10.61
N TYR A 201 10.34 -10.27 -10.98
CA TYR A 201 9.81 -9.51 -12.12
C TYR A 201 9.68 -8.03 -11.77
N ASP A 202 9.86 -7.17 -12.75
CA ASP A 202 9.69 -5.73 -12.59
C ASP A 202 8.29 -5.38 -12.04
N ASP A 203 7.28 -6.17 -12.39
CA ASP A 203 5.91 -5.99 -11.92
C ASP A 203 5.79 -6.12 -10.39
N ILE A 204 6.72 -6.84 -9.74
CA ILE A 204 6.78 -6.99 -8.27
C ILE A 204 7.81 -6.05 -7.67
N THR A 205 8.99 -5.90 -8.29
CA THR A 205 10.15 -5.27 -7.65
C THR A 205 10.33 -3.81 -7.99
N ARG A 206 9.77 -3.35 -9.11
CA ARG A 206 9.83 -1.95 -9.53
C ARG A 206 8.66 -1.15 -8.95
N ILE A 207 8.83 -0.72 -7.74
CA ILE A 207 7.84 0.03 -6.98
C ILE A 207 8.06 1.54 -7.11
N PRO A 208 7.02 2.36 -6.86
CA PRO A 208 7.17 3.80 -6.82
C PRO A 208 8.00 4.25 -5.61
N LEU A 209 8.78 5.32 -5.80
CA LEU A 209 9.35 6.10 -4.71
C LEU A 209 9.20 7.58 -5.05
N ILE A 210 8.41 8.29 -4.27
CA ILE A 210 8.21 9.74 -4.40
C ILE A 210 8.61 10.39 -3.09
N ILE A 211 9.56 11.33 -3.16
CA ILE A 211 9.99 12.11 -2.00
C ILE A 211 9.64 13.58 -2.29
N ARG A 212 8.73 14.14 -1.50
CA ARG A 212 8.38 15.54 -1.55
C ARG A 212 9.14 16.29 -0.45
N SER A 213 10.01 17.20 -0.88
CA SER A 213 10.69 18.10 0.05
C SER A 213 9.78 19.24 0.54
N PRO A 214 10.05 19.81 1.71
CA PRO A 214 9.41 21.05 2.17
C PRO A 214 9.51 22.19 1.15
N GLN A 215 10.64 22.30 0.43
CA GLN A 215 10.91 23.32 -0.56
C GLN A 215 10.13 23.12 -1.87
N GLY A 216 9.56 21.93 -2.10
CA GLY A 216 8.72 21.64 -3.24
C GLY A 216 9.45 21.54 -4.57
N GLU A 217 10.75 21.32 -4.57
CA GLU A 217 11.55 21.10 -5.79
C GLU A 217 11.08 19.83 -6.52
N ARG A 218 11.07 19.91 -7.85
CA ARG A 218 10.71 18.77 -8.70
C ARG A 218 11.90 18.33 -9.51
N ARG A 219 12.29 17.07 -9.35
CA ARG A 219 13.26 16.42 -10.23
C ARG A 219 12.94 14.94 -10.37
N GLN A 220 13.39 14.35 -11.46
CA GLN A 220 13.43 12.92 -11.64
C GLN A 220 14.84 12.42 -11.38
N VAL A 221 14.96 11.31 -10.64
CA VAL A 221 16.22 10.65 -10.34
C VAL A 221 16.20 9.28 -11.01
N ASP A 222 17.16 9.02 -11.89
CA ASP A 222 17.25 7.78 -12.66
C ASP A 222 18.16 6.73 -11.97
N THR A 223 18.83 7.11 -10.89
CA THR A 223 19.65 6.17 -10.12
C THR A 223 18.75 5.17 -9.39
N PRO A 224 18.97 3.86 -9.57
CA PRO A 224 18.23 2.85 -8.82
C PRO A 224 18.46 3.00 -7.32
N VAL A 225 17.38 2.90 -6.56
CA VAL A 225 17.36 2.89 -5.10
C VAL A 225 16.50 1.73 -4.61
N SER A 226 16.61 1.35 -3.36
CA SER A 226 15.80 0.28 -2.79
C SER A 226 15.35 0.58 -1.38
N HIS A 227 14.48 -0.24 -0.81
CA HIS A 227 13.97 -0.08 0.56
C HIS A 227 15.09 0.00 1.61
N ILE A 228 16.24 -0.65 1.36
CA ILE A 228 17.37 -0.61 2.28
C ILE A 228 17.94 0.82 2.46
N ASP A 229 17.70 1.69 1.48
CA ASP A 229 18.17 3.07 1.46
C ASP A 229 17.21 4.03 2.18
N LEU A 230 15.97 3.61 2.48
CA LEU A 230 14.96 4.48 3.10
C LEU A 230 15.37 4.92 4.51
N LEU A 231 15.74 3.97 5.38
CA LEU A 231 16.09 4.31 6.75
C LEU A 231 17.31 5.26 6.84
N PRO A 232 18.46 5.00 6.17
CA PRO A 232 19.56 5.94 6.18
C PRO A 232 19.20 7.30 5.56
N THR A 233 18.32 7.33 4.56
CA THR A 233 17.83 8.58 3.98
C THR A 233 16.97 9.35 4.97
N MET A 234 16.02 8.73 5.65
CA MET A 234 15.19 9.36 6.68
C MET A 234 16.04 9.89 7.84
N MET A 235 17.05 9.14 8.29
CA MET A 235 17.97 9.59 9.31
C MET A 235 18.71 10.86 8.89
N ALA A 236 19.20 10.90 7.65
CA ALA A 236 19.88 12.08 7.12
C ALA A 236 18.95 13.30 7.00
N LEU A 237 17.67 13.08 6.61
CA LEU A 237 16.66 14.15 6.57
C LEU A 237 16.34 14.70 7.96
N ALA A 238 16.54 13.92 9.01
CA ALA A 238 16.33 14.31 10.41
C ALA A 238 17.61 14.75 11.13
N ASP A 239 18.73 14.97 10.41
CA ASP A 239 20.06 15.28 10.96
C ASP A 239 20.56 14.23 11.98
N ILE A 240 20.20 12.97 11.81
CA ILE A 240 20.62 11.83 12.62
C ILE A 240 21.76 11.11 11.92
N GLU A 241 22.89 10.93 12.62
CA GLU A 241 24.04 10.22 12.07
C GLU A 241 23.71 8.73 11.86
N LYS A 242 23.99 8.23 10.63
CA LYS A 242 23.81 6.83 10.29
C LYS A 242 24.83 5.95 11.01
N PRO A 243 24.42 4.93 11.80
CA PRO A 243 25.34 3.96 12.37
C PRO A 243 26.09 3.18 11.27
N GLU A 244 27.38 2.87 11.49
CA GLU A 244 28.20 2.11 10.52
C GLU A 244 27.60 0.73 10.18
N ILE A 245 26.92 0.09 11.15
CA ILE A 245 26.30 -1.23 10.97
C ILE A 245 25.04 -1.19 10.08
N LEU A 246 24.43 -0.02 9.90
CA LEU A 246 23.22 0.10 9.11
C LEU A 246 23.56 0.01 7.62
N PRO A 247 23.03 -0.99 6.88
CA PRO A 247 23.22 -1.07 5.43
C PRO A 247 22.44 0.04 4.69
N GLY A 248 22.65 0.12 3.38
CA GLY A 248 22.02 1.10 2.52
C GLY A 248 22.79 2.43 2.45
N GLU A 249 22.45 3.21 1.44
CA GLU A 249 23.05 4.51 1.17
C GLU A 249 22.03 5.64 1.35
N ILE A 250 22.52 6.85 1.51
CA ILE A 250 21.67 8.03 1.64
C ILE A 250 21.31 8.50 0.23
N SER A 251 20.03 8.49 -0.06
CA SER A 251 19.45 8.90 -1.35
C SER A 251 18.67 10.21 -1.16
N LEU A 252 19.40 11.30 -0.92
CA LEU A 252 18.77 12.62 -0.80
C LEU A 252 18.35 13.16 -2.16
N PRO A 253 17.19 13.82 -2.25
CA PRO A 253 16.72 14.49 -3.45
C PRO A 253 17.58 15.68 -3.86
#